data_737847e7d80bb0cf3dde07df96139437
#
_entry.id   737847e7d80bb0cf3dde07df96139437
#
_cell.length_a   1.000
_cell.length_b   1.000
_cell.length_c   1.000
_cell.angle_alpha   90.00
_cell.angle_beta   90.00
_cell.angle_gamma   90.00
#
_symmetry.space_group_name_H-M   'P 1'
#
loop_
_entity.id
_entity.type
_entity.pdbx_description
1 polymer ?
#
loop_
_entity_poly.entity_id
_entity_poly.type
_entity_poly.pdbx_seq_one_letter_code
_entity_poly.pdbx_strand_id
1 'polypeptide(L)'
;MADTATKRTDTRRRWLSSALLTILLTLGLIVTSVAITISSVEVPRNIFTTGQVKLNLNGSADAEDGKGAPVITEDDKFLFEPGMTVNKTFFLENRGADCWYKLYFNNVSGDLASVLDITIKDGDKLLCSGKMKDLTFANAPIAGELRAGSRLDLTISFYFPKDVGNTAQNGALQFDLCADATQSAHNGEDGKPPVFENK
;
A
#
# COMPACT_ATOMS: atom_id res chain seq x y z
N MET A 1 -13.61 74.96 -14.04
CA MET A 1 -12.41 74.06 -14.11
C MET A 1 -12.32 73.02 -12.96
N ALA A 2 -13.36 72.79 -12.20
CA ALA A 2 -13.31 71.86 -11.04
C ALA A 2 -13.86 70.44 -11.29
N ASP A 3 -14.51 70.18 -12.42
CA ASP A 3 -15.24 68.92 -12.65
C ASP A 3 -14.39 67.79 -13.24
N THR A 4 -13.24 68.08 -13.84
CA THR A 4 -12.35 67.10 -14.44
C THR A 4 -11.41 66.38 -13.46
N ALA A 5 -11.13 67.00 -12.31
CA ALA A 5 -10.24 66.44 -11.29
C ALA A 5 -10.91 65.34 -10.45
N THR A 6 -12.20 65.54 -10.13
CA THR A 6 -12.98 64.58 -9.31
C THR A 6 -13.25 63.26 -10.08
N LYS A 7 -13.47 63.35 -11.39
CA LYS A 7 -13.72 62.19 -12.24
C LYS A 7 -12.48 61.31 -12.43
N ARG A 8 -11.27 61.90 -12.41
CA ARG A 8 -9.99 61.17 -12.52
C ARG A 8 -9.64 60.41 -11.25
N THR A 9 -9.97 60.94 -10.07
CA THR A 9 -9.71 60.27 -8.80
C THR A 9 -10.63 59.08 -8.57
N ASP A 10 -11.90 59.17 -9.01
CA ASP A 10 -12.88 58.10 -8.90
C ASP A 10 -12.53 56.92 -9.82
N THR A 11 -12.06 57.19 -11.02
CA THR A 11 -11.65 56.12 -11.98
C THR A 11 -10.38 55.42 -11.49
N ARG A 12 -9.40 56.13 -10.92
CA ARG A 12 -8.21 55.52 -10.31
C ARG A 12 -8.55 54.67 -9.11
N ARG A 13 -9.48 55.10 -8.26
CA ARG A 13 -9.90 54.38 -7.06
C ARG A 13 -10.65 53.08 -7.44
N ARG A 14 -11.48 53.13 -8.46
CA ARG A 14 -12.16 51.92 -9.01
C ARG A 14 -11.19 50.95 -9.66
N TRP A 15 -10.18 51.45 -10.35
CA TRP A 15 -9.16 50.63 -10.99
C TRP A 15 -8.25 49.95 -9.94
N LEU A 16 -7.89 50.68 -8.90
CA LEU A 16 -7.11 50.12 -7.78
C LEU A 16 -7.90 49.07 -6.97
N SER A 17 -9.20 49.30 -6.73
CA SER A 17 -10.03 48.33 -6.01
C SER A 17 -10.26 47.09 -6.84
N SER A 18 -10.44 47.17 -8.17
CA SER A 18 -10.55 46.06 -9.06
C SER A 18 -9.24 45.22 -9.14
N ALA A 19 -8.10 45.87 -9.23
CA ALA A 19 -6.79 45.24 -9.22
C ALA A 19 -6.53 44.49 -7.89
N LEU A 20 -6.89 45.11 -6.76
CA LEU A 20 -6.74 44.51 -5.43
C LEU A 20 -7.65 43.27 -5.28
N LEU A 21 -8.88 43.36 -5.79
CA LEU A 21 -9.81 42.23 -5.77
C LEU A 21 -9.31 41.04 -6.63
N THR A 22 -8.74 41.33 -7.78
CA THR A 22 -8.17 40.31 -8.67
C THR A 22 -6.96 39.63 -8.04
N ILE A 23 -6.07 40.41 -7.38
CA ILE A 23 -4.93 39.85 -6.65
C ILE A 23 -5.40 38.94 -5.48
N LEU A 24 -6.41 39.36 -4.72
CA LEU A 24 -6.98 38.57 -3.64
C LEU A 24 -7.62 37.27 -4.14
N LEU A 25 -8.34 37.31 -5.26
CA LEU A 25 -8.93 36.15 -5.90
C LEU A 25 -7.86 35.17 -6.43
N THR A 26 -6.80 35.68 -7.06
CA THR A 26 -5.71 34.82 -7.55
C THR A 26 -4.90 34.22 -6.41
N LEU A 27 -4.64 34.98 -5.33
CA LEU A 27 -4.02 34.42 -4.12
C LEU A 27 -4.89 33.36 -3.46
N GLY A 28 -6.20 33.56 -3.39
CA GLY A 28 -7.17 32.58 -2.89
C GLY A 28 -7.16 31.29 -3.72
N LEU A 29 -7.11 31.40 -5.05
CA LEU A 29 -7.02 30.25 -5.96
C LEU A 29 -5.70 29.48 -5.80
N ILE A 30 -4.58 30.18 -5.61
CA ILE A 30 -3.26 29.57 -5.39
C ILE A 30 -3.27 28.80 -4.05
N VAL A 31 -3.79 29.39 -2.98
CA VAL A 31 -3.86 28.76 -1.66
C VAL A 31 -4.78 27.53 -1.68
N THR A 32 -5.92 27.58 -2.38
CA THR A 32 -6.79 26.42 -2.54
C THR A 32 -6.21 25.33 -3.44
N SER A 33 -5.40 25.70 -4.43
CA SER A 33 -4.70 24.73 -5.29
C SER A 33 -3.56 24.00 -4.56
N VAL A 34 -2.89 24.67 -3.62
CA VAL A 34 -1.83 24.07 -2.78
C VAL A 34 -2.41 23.17 -1.67
N ALA A 35 -3.69 23.37 -1.29
CA ALA A 35 -4.36 22.51 -0.32
C ALA A 35 -4.70 21.12 -0.86
N ILE A 36 -4.53 20.87 -2.16
CA ILE A 36 -4.53 19.53 -2.76
C ILE A 36 -3.08 19.00 -2.82
N THR A 37 -2.30 19.27 -1.82
CA THR A 37 -0.98 18.68 -1.71
C THR A 37 -1.17 17.26 -1.21
N ILE A 38 -0.93 16.33 -2.09
CA ILE A 38 -0.81 14.90 -1.86
C ILE A 38 0.21 14.71 -0.73
N SER A 39 -0.27 14.48 0.47
CA SER A 39 0.56 14.03 1.58
C SER A 39 0.82 12.53 1.38
N SER A 40 1.82 12.20 0.59
CA SER A 40 2.33 10.85 0.54
C SER A 40 3.28 10.67 1.72
N VAL A 41 2.80 10.05 2.77
CA VAL A 41 3.68 9.54 3.83
C VAL A 41 4.13 8.16 3.38
N GLU A 42 5.35 8.06 2.93
CA GLU A 42 6.01 6.80 2.66
C GLU A 42 6.43 6.20 4.01
N VAL A 43 5.54 5.40 4.59
CA VAL A 43 5.95 4.48 5.64
C VAL A 43 6.55 3.30 4.90
N PRO A 44 7.84 3.03 5.02
CA PRO A 44 8.41 1.85 4.40
C PRO A 44 7.59 0.64 4.86
N ARG A 45 6.87 0.02 3.89
CA ARG A 45 5.98 -1.15 4.04
C ARG A 45 4.51 -0.92 4.34
N ASN A 46 4.01 0.34 4.43
CA ASN A 46 2.59 0.63 4.39
C ASN A 46 2.37 1.94 3.64
N ILE A 47 1.67 1.88 2.51
CA ILE A 47 1.41 3.05 1.68
C ILE A 47 0.08 3.66 2.10
N PHE A 48 0.11 4.92 2.54
CA PHE A 48 -1.10 5.71 2.70
C PHE A 48 -1.37 6.44 1.39
N THR A 49 -2.45 6.11 0.71
CA THR A 49 -3.00 6.93 -0.35
C THR A 49 -4.02 7.90 0.23
N THR A 50 -4.16 9.08 -0.36
CA THR A 50 -5.01 10.21 0.06
C THR A 50 -6.51 9.91 0.13
N GLY A 51 -6.93 8.67 -0.05
CA GLY A 51 -8.28 8.19 0.04
C GLY A 51 -8.67 7.53 1.37
N GLN A 52 -7.97 7.77 2.48
CA GLN A 52 -8.27 7.20 3.80
C GLN A 52 -8.18 5.66 3.89
N VAL A 53 -7.44 5.01 3.01
CA VAL A 53 -7.09 3.60 3.20
C VAL A 53 -5.97 3.49 4.23
N LYS A 54 -6.19 2.72 5.29
CA LYS A 54 -5.21 2.46 6.35
C LYS A 54 -5.13 0.97 6.58
N LEU A 55 -4.06 0.35 6.10
CA LEU A 55 -3.79 -1.05 6.37
C LEU A 55 -2.93 -1.19 7.63
N ASN A 56 -3.22 -2.23 8.38
CA ASN A 56 -2.41 -2.74 9.48
C ASN A 56 -2.02 -4.19 9.15
N LEU A 57 -0.80 -4.37 8.71
CA LEU A 57 -0.25 -5.69 8.42
C LEU A 57 0.52 -6.16 9.65
N ASN A 58 -0.01 -7.16 10.34
CA ASN A 58 0.59 -7.83 11.49
C ASN A 58 1.12 -6.86 12.58
N GLY A 59 0.33 -5.80 12.86
CA GLY A 59 0.66 -4.80 13.89
C GLY A 59 1.40 -3.55 13.40
N SER A 60 1.66 -3.42 12.09
CA SER A 60 2.45 -2.31 11.55
C SER A 60 1.87 -0.91 11.82
N ALA A 61 0.54 -0.77 11.93
CA ALA A 61 -0.08 0.51 12.22
C ALA A 61 0.06 0.95 13.69
N ASP A 62 0.42 0.03 14.58
CA ASP A 62 0.57 0.26 16.02
C ASP A 62 2.05 0.35 16.45
N ALA A 63 2.99 0.01 15.55
CA ALA A 63 4.42 0.05 15.81
C ALA A 63 4.99 1.45 15.52
N GLU A 64 5.92 1.93 16.36
CA GLU A 64 6.57 3.25 16.20
C GLU A 64 7.34 3.38 14.88
N ASP A 65 7.94 2.27 14.41
CA ASP A 65 8.70 2.21 13.16
C ASP A 65 7.83 1.85 11.94
N GLY A 66 6.51 1.70 12.12
CA GLY A 66 5.58 1.30 11.07
C GLY A 66 5.78 -0.14 10.55
N LYS A 67 6.59 -0.96 11.25
CA LYS A 67 6.85 -2.34 10.84
C LYS A 67 5.97 -3.29 11.62
N GLY A 68 5.30 -4.20 10.92
CA GLY A 68 4.57 -5.29 11.53
C GLY A 68 5.52 -6.33 12.15
N ALA A 69 4.99 -7.12 13.09
CA ALA A 69 5.73 -8.24 13.64
C ALA A 69 6.13 -9.22 12.50
N PRO A 70 7.35 -9.76 12.51
CA PRO A 70 7.76 -10.73 11.51
C PRO A 70 6.89 -11.99 11.58
N VAL A 71 6.58 -12.56 10.42
CA VAL A 71 5.80 -13.81 10.32
C VAL A 71 6.67 -15.00 10.69
N ILE A 72 7.97 -14.92 10.41
CA ILE A 72 8.99 -15.89 10.82
C ILE A 72 10.03 -15.12 11.63
N THR A 73 10.42 -15.66 12.76
CA THR A 73 11.43 -15.09 13.68
C THR A 73 12.69 -15.94 13.71
N GLU A 74 13.77 -15.41 14.22
CA GLU A 74 15.03 -16.14 14.43
C GLU A 74 14.88 -17.33 15.40
N ASP A 75 13.88 -17.29 16.28
CA ASP A 75 13.55 -18.37 17.20
C ASP A 75 12.85 -19.55 16.53
N ASP A 76 12.31 -19.34 15.32
CA ASP A 76 11.68 -20.35 14.51
C ASP A 76 12.74 -21.26 13.84
N LYS A 77 13.26 -22.20 14.62
CA LYS A 77 14.26 -23.17 14.14
C LYS A 77 13.58 -24.31 13.38
N PHE A 78 13.35 -24.12 12.10
CA PHE A 78 12.85 -25.18 11.24
C PHE A 78 14.00 -26.03 10.67
N LEU A 79 14.01 -27.31 10.92
CA LEU A 79 14.68 -28.26 10.06
C LEU A 79 13.81 -28.43 8.81
N PHE A 80 14.10 -27.63 7.78
CA PHE A 80 13.29 -27.57 6.58
C PHE A 80 13.77 -28.64 5.61
N GLU A 81 13.07 -29.77 5.58
CA GLU A 81 13.41 -30.92 4.74
C GLU A 81 12.48 -30.99 3.50
N PRO A 82 12.96 -31.54 2.38
CA PRO A 82 12.13 -31.76 1.19
C PRO A 82 10.85 -32.53 1.52
N GLY A 83 9.71 -31.99 1.09
CA GLY A 83 8.38 -32.50 1.39
C GLY A 83 7.70 -31.93 2.63
N MET A 84 8.41 -31.11 3.42
CA MET A 84 7.82 -30.43 4.58
C MET A 84 7.03 -29.17 4.17
N THR A 85 6.02 -28.87 4.99
CA THR A 85 5.27 -27.61 4.94
C THR A 85 5.32 -26.95 6.30
N VAL A 86 5.68 -25.67 6.31
CA VAL A 86 5.61 -24.83 7.50
C VAL A 86 4.47 -23.83 7.32
N ASN A 87 3.56 -23.77 8.28
CA ASN A 87 2.44 -22.84 8.28
C ASN A 87 2.66 -21.77 9.36
N LYS A 88 2.42 -20.52 8.99
CA LYS A 88 2.44 -19.37 9.90
C LYS A 88 1.18 -18.56 9.71
N THR A 89 0.76 -17.87 10.75
CA THR A 89 -0.39 -16.97 10.72
C THR A 89 0.06 -15.51 10.84
N PHE A 90 -0.66 -14.65 10.17
CA PHE A 90 -0.52 -13.20 10.28
C PHE A 90 -1.89 -12.57 10.03
N PHE A 91 -2.03 -11.28 10.26
CA PHE A 91 -3.29 -10.61 9.99
C PHE A 91 -3.13 -9.38 9.11
N LEU A 92 -4.21 -9.06 8.40
CA LEU A 92 -4.39 -7.82 7.66
C LEU A 92 -5.68 -7.16 8.14
N GLU A 93 -5.60 -5.93 8.63
CA GLU A 93 -6.73 -5.14 9.11
C GLU A 93 -6.86 -3.86 8.29
N ASN A 94 -8.07 -3.50 7.91
CA ASN A 94 -8.37 -2.22 7.28
C ASN A 94 -8.95 -1.25 8.31
N ARG A 95 -8.20 -0.23 8.69
CA ARG A 95 -8.62 0.85 9.60
C ARG A 95 -9.12 2.10 8.86
N GLY A 96 -9.25 2.01 7.54
CA GLY A 96 -9.69 3.10 6.66
C GLY A 96 -11.00 2.78 5.95
N ALA A 97 -11.19 3.35 4.75
CA ALA A 97 -12.32 3.07 3.87
C ALA A 97 -12.20 1.71 3.18
N ASP A 98 -13.30 1.22 2.58
CA ASP A 98 -13.31 0.00 1.79
C ASP A 98 -12.24 0.05 0.70
N CYS A 99 -11.50 -1.03 0.54
CA CYS A 99 -10.37 -1.08 -0.38
C CYS A 99 -10.22 -2.44 -1.06
N TRP A 100 -9.60 -2.41 -2.23
CA TRP A 100 -8.96 -3.57 -2.82
C TRP A 100 -7.56 -3.71 -2.25
N TYR A 101 -7.09 -4.93 -2.01
CA TYR A 101 -5.76 -5.17 -1.48
C TYR A 101 -5.00 -6.23 -2.27
N LYS A 102 -3.68 -6.16 -2.16
CA LYS A 102 -2.72 -7.06 -2.77
C LYS A 102 -1.66 -7.41 -1.73
N LEU A 103 -1.26 -8.67 -1.68
CA LEU A 103 -0.17 -9.17 -0.87
C LEU A 103 0.99 -9.58 -1.77
N TYR A 104 2.21 -9.19 -1.42
CA TYR A 104 3.40 -9.51 -2.20
C TYR A 104 4.65 -9.52 -1.33
N PHE A 105 5.76 -9.95 -1.91
CA PHE A 105 7.05 -10.01 -1.22
C PHE A 105 8.02 -9.01 -1.83
N ASN A 106 8.81 -8.38 -0.97
CA ASN A 106 9.89 -7.48 -1.35
C ASN A 106 11.19 -7.89 -0.65
N ASN A 107 12.34 -7.38 -1.13
CA ASN A 107 13.66 -7.67 -0.58
C ASN A 107 13.94 -9.17 -0.42
N VAL A 108 13.40 -9.98 -1.35
CA VAL A 108 13.54 -11.44 -1.34
C VAL A 108 14.96 -11.82 -1.70
N SER A 109 15.64 -12.55 -0.82
CA SER A 109 17.01 -13.03 -1.03
C SER A 109 17.22 -14.42 -0.42
N GLY A 110 18.26 -15.10 -0.88
CA GLY A 110 18.62 -16.44 -0.44
C GLY A 110 18.17 -17.55 -1.39
N ASP A 111 18.82 -18.71 -1.28
CA ASP A 111 18.67 -19.84 -2.22
C ASP A 111 17.26 -20.44 -2.18
N LEU A 112 16.60 -20.43 -1.01
CA LEU A 112 15.25 -20.97 -0.84
C LEU A 112 14.17 -20.13 -1.54
N ALA A 113 14.45 -18.89 -1.92
CA ALA A 113 13.48 -18.02 -2.58
C ALA A 113 12.96 -18.57 -3.92
N SER A 114 13.82 -19.28 -4.65
CA SER A 114 13.48 -19.92 -5.93
C SER A 114 12.93 -21.34 -5.79
N VAL A 115 13.06 -21.91 -4.59
CA VAL A 115 12.72 -23.31 -4.30
C VAL A 115 11.36 -23.44 -3.65
N LEU A 116 11.09 -22.64 -2.60
CA LEU A 116 9.88 -22.76 -1.83
C LEU A 116 8.64 -22.36 -2.61
N ASP A 117 7.62 -23.20 -2.53
CA ASP A 117 6.26 -22.86 -2.96
C ASP A 117 5.53 -22.19 -1.81
N ILE A 118 5.05 -20.98 -2.07
CA ILE A 118 4.31 -20.18 -1.12
C ILE A 118 2.82 -20.25 -1.44
N THR A 119 2.01 -20.34 -0.41
CA THR A 119 0.56 -20.24 -0.52
C THR A 119 0.04 -19.35 0.61
N ILE A 120 -0.77 -18.34 0.28
CA ILE A 120 -1.48 -17.51 1.27
C ILE A 120 -2.97 -17.76 1.14
N LYS A 121 -3.62 -18.05 2.27
CA LYS A 121 -5.05 -18.35 2.36
C LYS A 121 -5.75 -17.52 3.43
N ASP A 122 -7.04 -17.26 3.19
CA ASP A 122 -8.03 -16.79 4.14
C ASP A 122 -9.00 -17.95 4.41
N GLY A 123 -8.81 -18.66 5.52
CA GLY A 123 -9.43 -19.96 5.74
C GLY A 123 -9.10 -20.93 4.61
N ASP A 124 -10.13 -21.38 3.89
CA ASP A 124 -9.97 -22.28 2.73
C ASP A 124 -9.76 -21.51 1.40
N LYS A 125 -10.00 -20.19 1.38
CA LYS A 125 -9.87 -19.37 0.18
C LYS A 125 -8.41 -19.10 -0.14
N LEU A 126 -7.97 -19.55 -1.33
CA LEU A 126 -6.65 -19.22 -1.86
C LEU A 126 -6.61 -17.75 -2.30
N LEU A 127 -5.66 -16.99 -1.76
CA LEU A 127 -5.42 -15.60 -2.14
C LEU A 127 -4.29 -15.47 -3.17
N CYS A 128 -3.17 -16.14 -2.91
CA CYS A 128 -2.07 -16.21 -3.88
C CYS A 128 -1.23 -17.48 -3.67
N SER A 129 -0.56 -17.93 -4.72
CA SER A 129 0.41 -19.03 -4.66
C SER A 129 1.47 -18.91 -5.75
N GLY A 130 2.66 -19.42 -5.50
CA GLY A 130 3.78 -19.41 -6.44
C GLY A 130 5.12 -19.53 -5.74
N LYS A 131 6.20 -19.40 -6.50
CA LYS A 131 7.54 -19.26 -5.91
C LYS A 131 7.67 -17.90 -5.26
N MET A 132 8.32 -17.80 -4.10
CA MET A 132 8.42 -16.52 -3.39
C MET A 132 9.05 -15.42 -4.25
N LYS A 133 10.10 -15.74 -5.00
CA LYS A 133 10.77 -14.79 -5.90
C LYS A 133 9.85 -14.21 -6.97
N ASP A 134 8.78 -14.92 -7.33
CA ASP A 134 7.85 -14.55 -8.41
C ASP A 134 6.64 -13.76 -7.89
N LEU A 135 6.35 -13.83 -6.59
CA LEU A 135 5.24 -13.11 -5.94
C LEU A 135 5.63 -11.66 -5.58
N THR A 136 6.16 -10.94 -6.56
CA THR A 136 6.52 -9.51 -6.46
C THR A 136 5.30 -8.61 -6.59
N PHE A 137 5.44 -7.32 -6.33
CA PHE A 137 4.38 -6.34 -6.55
C PHE A 137 3.75 -6.44 -7.94
N ALA A 138 4.58 -6.59 -9.00
CA ALA A 138 4.08 -6.65 -10.38
C ALA A 138 3.26 -7.91 -10.67
N ASN A 139 3.65 -9.05 -10.11
CA ASN A 139 3.12 -10.36 -10.50
C ASN A 139 2.09 -10.92 -9.51
N ALA A 140 2.09 -10.46 -8.25
CA ALA A 140 1.13 -10.94 -7.26
C ALA A 140 -0.30 -10.56 -7.66
N PRO A 141 -1.27 -11.49 -7.54
CA PRO A 141 -2.66 -11.20 -7.87
C PRO A 141 -3.27 -10.24 -6.86
N ILE A 142 -4.34 -9.57 -7.26
CA ILE A 142 -5.20 -8.85 -6.33
C ILE A 142 -5.94 -9.89 -5.50
N ALA A 143 -5.82 -9.78 -4.17
CA ALA A 143 -6.35 -10.79 -3.26
C ALA A 143 -7.86 -10.65 -3.03
N GLY A 144 -8.41 -9.44 -3.11
CA GLY A 144 -9.83 -9.17 -2.96
C GLY A 144 -10.15 -7.79 -2.42
N GLU A 145 -11.40 -7.62 -2.02
CA GLU A 145 -11.86 -6.44 -1.29
C GLU A 145 -11.73 -6.67 0.23
N LEU A 146 -11.41 -5.59 0.94
CA LEU A 146 -11.37 -5.54 2.39
C LEU A 146 -12.18 -4.34 2.87
N ARG A 147 -13.25 -4.61 3.59
CA ARG A 147 -14.17 -3.59 4.09
C ARG A 147 -13.54 -2.77 5.21
N ALA A 148 -14.03 -1.56 5.37
CA ALA A 148 -13.68 -0.69 6.49
C ALA A 148 -13.88 -1.40 7.84
N GLY A 149 -12.89 -1.34 8.71
CA GLY A 149 -12.91 -1.98 10.02
C GLY A 149 -12.80 -3.51 10.02
N SER A 150 -12.62 -4.14 8.84
CA SER A 150 -12.47 -5.61 8.76
C SER A 150 -11.04 -6.04 9.02
N ARG A 151 -10.91 -7.25 9.59
CA ARG A 151 -9.65 -7.96 9.80
C ARG A 151 -9.73 -9.33 9.18
N LEU A 152 -8.67 -9.74 8.52
CA LEU A 152 -8.44 -11.08 8.01
C LEU A 152 -7.31 -11.73 8.80
N ASP A 153 -7.54 -12.93 9.30
CA ASP A 153 -6.51 -13.77 9.89
C ASP A 153 -6.07 -14.78 8.82
N LEU A 154 -4.87 -14.57 8.30
CA LEU A 154 -4.35 -15.22 7.11
C LEU A 154 -3.33 -16.30 7.50
N THR A 155 -3.29 -17.37 6.69
CA THR A 155 -2.28 -18.42 6.80
C THR A 155 -1.36 -18.36 5.59
N ILE A 156 -0.04 -18.26 5.85
CA ILE A 156 1.00 -18.47 4.86
C ILE A 156 1.62 -19.84 5.06
N SER A 157 1.73 -20.59 3.98
CA SER A 157 2.36 -21.90 3.93
C SER A 157 3.62 -21.84 3.09
N PHE A 158 4.70 -22.38 3.62
CA PHE A 158 5.98 -22.57 2.94
C PHE A 158 6.14 -24.05 2.68
N TYR A 159 6.08 -24.46 1.44
CA TYR A 159 6.27 -25.88 1.05
C TYR A 159 7.61 -26.06 0.38
N PHE A 160 8.39 -27.03 0.86
CA PHE A 160 9.65 -27.44 0.26
C PHE A 160 9.39 -28.65 -0.66
N PRO A 161 9.46 -28.51 -2.00
CA PRO A 161 9.20 -29.59 -2.92
C PRO A 161 10.15 -30.78 -2.72
N LYS A 162 9.66 -32.00 -2.90
CA LYS A 162 10.45 -33.24 -2.70
C LYS A 162 11.52 -33.48 -3.74
N ASP A 163 11.34 -32.94 -4.92
CA ASP A 163 12.17 -33.10 -6.10
C ASP A 163 13.35 -32.11 -6.17
N VAL A 164 13.44 -31.22 -5.20
CA VAL A 164 14.56 -30.29 -5.06
C VAL A 164 15.76 -31.08 -4.52
N GLY A 165 16.76 -31.27 -5.36
CA GLY A 165 18.01 -31.92 -4.96
C GLY A 165 18.81 -31.13 -3.91
N ASN A 166 20.06 -31.54 -3.69
CA ASN A 166 20.95 -30.97 -2.66
C ASN A 166 21.30 -29.48 -2.84
N THR A 167 20.83 -28.82 -3.90
CA THR A 167 21.12 -27.41 -4.20
C THR A 167 20.54 -26.43 -3.17
N ALA A 168 19.57 -26.87 -2.35
CA ALA A 168 18.96 -26.04 -1.32
C ALA A 168 19.38 -26.46 0.12
N GLN A 169 20.36 -27.36 0.26
CA GLN A 169 20.91 -27.72 1.57
C GLN A 169 21.62 -26.51 2.18
N ASN A 170 21.29 -26.22 3.43
CA ASN A 170 21.76 -25.03 4.18
C ASN A 170 21.34 -23.69 3.52
N GLY A 171 20.32 -23.69 2.67
CA GLY A 171 19.79 -22.50 2.05
C GLY A 171 19.17 -21.54 3.08
N ALA A 172 19.36 -20.26 2.87
CA ALA A 172 18.74 -19.18 3.65
C ALA A 172 17.59 -18.55 2.87
N LEU A 173 16.68 -17.89 3.57
CA LEU A 173 15.62 -17.08 3.01
C LEU A 173 15.42 -15.82 3.86
N GLN A 174 15.45 -14.68 3.20
CA GLN A 174 15.06 -13.41 3.80
C GLN A 174 14.04 -12.73 2.89
N PHE A 175 13.02 -12.13 3.46
CA PHE A 175 11.97 -11.44 2.73
C PHE A 175 11.23 -10.43 3.59
N ASP A 176 10.58 -9.48 2.92
CA ASP A 176 9.57 -8.62 3.51
C ASP A 176 8.20 -9.01 2.95
N LEU A 177 7.25 -9.30 3.82
CA LEU A 177 5.83 -9.45 3.44
C LEU A 177 5.21 -8.05 3.40
N CYS A 178 4.61 -7.70 2.27
CA CYS A 178 4.04 -6.39 2.01
C CYS A 178 2.56 -6.49 1.66
N ALA A 179 1.81 -5.44 1.98
CA ALA A 179 0.43 -5.26 1.57
C ALA A 179 0.22 -3.88 0.99
N ASP A 180 -0.38 -3.81 -0.18
CA ASP A 180 -0.85 -2.56 -0.79
C ASP A 180 -2.37 -2.56 -0.89
N ALA A 181 -2.95 -1.37 -0.80
CA ALA A 181 -4.37 -1.21 -0.99
C ALA A 181 -4.70 0.07 -1.77
N THR A 182 -5.81 -0.01 -2.50
CA THR A 182 -6.42 1.13 -3.17
C THR A 182 -7.90 1.18 -2.81
N GLN A 183 -8.44 2.39 -2.66
CA GLN A 183 -9.83 2.60 -2.28
C GLN A 183 -10.77 1.96 -3.31
N SER A 184 -11.81 1.25 -2.85
CA SER A 184 -12.78 0.62 -3.75
C SER A 184 -13.72 1.63 -4.40
N ALA A 185 -14.08 2.72 -3.71
CA ALA A 185 -14.88 3.79 -4.27
C ALA A 185 -14.10 4.55 -5.35
N HIS A 186 -14.64 4.61 -6.57
CA HIS A 186 -14.10 5.29 -7.75
C HIS A 186 -12.83 4.68 -8.40
N ASN A 187 -12.32 3.56 -7.90
CA ASN A 187 -11.15 2.88 -8.45
C ASN A 187 -11.48 1.46 -8.91
N GLY A 188 -12.38 1.34 -9.84
CA GLY A 188 -12.77 0.08 -10.48
C GLY A 188 -13.97 0.34 -11.37
N GLU A 189 -13.93 -0.14 -12.61
CA GLU A 189 -15.09 -0.17 -13.48
C GLU A 189 -15.91 -1.42 -13.14
N ASP A 190 -17.19 -1.24 -12.81
CA ASP A 190 -18.22 -2.29 -12.72
C ASP A 190 -17.78 -3.59 -11.97
N GLY A 191 -17.23 -3.45 -10.75
CA GLY A 191 -16.85 -4.59 -9.92
C GLY A 191 -15.55 -5.28 -10.35
N LYS A 192 -14.78 -4.69 -11.26
CA LYS A 192 -13.43 -5.15 -11.58
C LYS A 192 -12.41 -4.51 -10.65
N PRO A 193 -11.42 -5.28 -10.19
CA PRO A 193 -10.35 -4.71 -9.38
C PRO A 193 -9.57 -3.65 -10.17
N PRO A 194 -9.16 -2.55 -9.51
CA PRO A 194 -8.35 -1.51 -10.13
C PRO A 194 -6.96 -2.02 -10.48
N VAL A 195 -6.30 -1.32 -11.39
CA VAL A 195 -4.87 -1.53 -11.65
C VAL A 195 -4.07 -0.89 -10.51
N PHE A 196 -3.25 -1.68 -9.84
CA PHE A 196 -2.28 -1.17 -8.87
C PHE A 196 -1.08 -0.61 -9.64
N GLU A 197 -0.87 0.69 -9.56
CA GLU A 197 0.27 1.33 -10.20
C GLU A 197 1.54 1.07 -9.38
N ASN A 198 2.61 0.71 -10.09
CA ASN A 198 3.94 0.56 -9.50
C ASN A 198 4.48 1.97 -9.20
N LYS A 199 4.74 2.27 -7.95
CA LYS A 199 5.32 3.56 -7.52
C LYS A 199 6.83 3.51 -7.47
#